data_2cfd1ea0f87dbbcb337dfce6646af89b
#
_entry.id   2cfd1ea0f87dbbcb337dfce6646af89b
#
_cell.length_a   1.000
_cell.length_b   1.000
_cell.length_c   1.000
_cell.angle_alpha   90.00
_cell.angle_beta   90.00
_cell.angle_gamma   90.00
#
_symmetry.space_group_name_H-M   'P 1'
#
loop_
_entity.id
_entity.type
_entity.pdbx_description
1 polymer ?
#
loop_
_entity_poly.entity_id
_entity_poly.type
_entity_poly.pdbx_seq_one_letter_code
_entity_poly.pdbx_strand_id
1 'polypeptide(L)'
;MGAVAQDVFVAVDGNDGNSGTKEKPVATLEAARDLIRQFKAVNDLPKGGITVWIGSGQYDQKNTLLLNENDSGEPDAPIIWRTLPNALVNITGGQGIPSERFEKVTDISILGRLSKKAAQNVLQVNLRELEINDFGQIKQYGHAMAVVPAPLEVFVNNEPMPLARYPNEGYIKIGKVLDPGSVPRNGDYSERGGIFEYTDPRHAKWEGQEDVWLQGTFMYGFADDNILVESIDVKRKQLKLAKPSLYGVASGRDFQHYVAYNILDELDSPGEWYVDKKA
;
A
#
# COMPACT_ATOMS: atom_id res chain seq x y z
N MET A 1 -29.32 29.26 22.49
CA MET A 1 -29.09 27.84 22.20
C MET A 1 -29.55 27.62 20.79
N GLY A 2 -28.63 27.44 19.83
CA GLY A 2 -28.99 27.10 18.46
C GLY A 2 -29.48 25.65 18.41
N ALA A 3 -30.66 25.42 17.84
CA ALA A 3 -31.13 24.06 17.55
C ALA A 3 -30.09 23.35 16.71
N VAL A 4 -29.52 22.25 17.21
CA VAL A 4 -28.69 21.38 16.39
C VAL A 4 -29.64 20.76 15.38
N ALA A 5 -29.29 20.87 14.09
CA ALA A 5 -30.07 20.24 13.02
C ALA A 5 -30.13 18.72 13.27
N GLN A 6 -31.27 18.11 12.87
CA GLN A 6 -31.40 16.64 12.88
C GLN A 6 -30.34 15.96 11.97
N ASP A 7 -29.68 16.73 11.12
CA ASP A 7 -28.65 16.28 10.18
C ASP A 7 -27.37 17.11 10.34
N VAL A 8 -26.22 16.46 10.15
CA VAL A 8 -24.90 17.08 10.13
C VAL A 8 -24.34 16.98 8.73
N PHE A 9 -23.81 18.08 8.21
CA PHE A 9 -23.24 18.14 6.85
C PHE A 9 -21.73 18.28 6.90
N VAL A 10 -21.06 17.52 6.06
CA VAL A 10 -19.61 17.54 5.85
C VAL A 10 -19.34 17.91 4.40
N ALA A 11 -18.44 18.85 4.16
CA ALA A 11 -18.02 19.27 2.83
C ALA A 11 -16.54 19.63 2.81
N VAL A 12 -15.83 19.35 1.71
CA VAL A 12 -14.39 19.62 1.58
C VAL A 12 -14.03 21.10 1.72
N ASP A 13 -14.94 21.99 1.41
CA ASP A 13 -14.85 23.45 1.58
C ASP A 13 -15.50 23.93 2.89
N GLY A 14 -15.86 23.02 3.78
CA GLY A 14 -16.42 23.31 5.10
C GLY A 14 -15.37 23.87 6.07
N ASN A 15 -15.81 24.10 7.30
CA ASN A 15 -14.92 24.53 8.39
C ASN A 15 -15.36 23.86 9.70
N ASP A 16 -14.44 23.25 10.42
CA ASP A 16 -14.73 22.48 11.65
C ASP A 16 -15.23 23.37 12.82
N GLY A 17 -15.08 24.67 12.72
CA GLY A 17 -15.72 25.63 13.63
C GLY A 17 -17.19 25.94 13.31
N ASN A 18 -17.74 25.39 12.22
CA ASN A 18 -19.12 25.57 11.83
C ASN A 18 -20.09 24.71 12.66
N SER A 19 -21.37 25.02 12.54
CA SER A 19 -22.46 24.31 13.25
C SER A 19 -22.89 22.98 12.63
N GLY A 20 -22.31 22.58 11.49
CA GLY A 20 -22.65 21.34 10.79
C GLY A 20 -23.98 21.41 10.02
N THR A 21 -24.59 22.60 9.85
CA THR A 21 -25.79 22.72 9.00
C THR A 21 -25.42 22.66 7.53
N LYS A 22 -26.41 22.52 6.64
CA LYS A 22 -26.21 22.48 5.20
C LYS A 22 -25.53 23.74 4.68
N GLU A 23 -25.85 24.91 5.24
CA GLU A 23 -25.28 26.22 4.89
C GLU A 23 -23.91 26.47 5.53
N LYS A 24 -23.61 25.74 6.62
CA LYS A 24 -22.36 25.84 7.39
C LYS A 24 -21.85 24.45 7.72
N PRO A 25 -21.40 23.69 6.71
CA PRO A 25 -20.89 22.33 6.91
C PRO A 25 -19.54 22.34 7.64
N VAL A 26 -19.24 21.26 8.34
CA VAL A 26 -17.88 20.99 8.84
C VAL A 26 -17.00 20.43 7.73
N ALA A 27 -15.67 20.49 7.91
CA ALA A 27 -14.72 20.04 6.91
C ALA A 27 -14.36 18.55 7.06
N THR A 28 -14.36 18.04 8.32
CA THR A 28 -13.84 16.70 8.64
C THR A 28 -14.92 15.78 9.21
N LEU A 29 -14.69 14.48 9.06
CA LEU A 29 -15.56 13.45 9.63
C LEU A 29 -15.47 13.46 11.17
N GLU A 30 -14.29 13.76 11.71
CA GLU A 30 -14.08 13.93 13.15
C GLU A 30 -14.92 15.04 13.72
N ALA A 31 -14.97 16.21 13.09
CA ALA A 31 -15.77 17.33 13.55
C ALA A 31 -17.25 16.98 13.52
N ALA A 32 -17.74 16.28 12.52
CA ALA A 32 -19.12 15.78 12.48
C ALA A 32 -19.42 14.83 13.64
N ARG A 33 -18.53 13.87 13.93
CA ARG A 33 -18.63 12.99 15.11
C ARG A 33 -18.70 13.80 16.40
N ASP A 34 -17.80 14.76 16.54
CA ASP A 34 -17.68 15.53 17.79
C ASP A 34 -18.88 16.45 18.02
N LEU A 35 -19.47 16.99 16.95
CA LEU A 35 -20.76 17.71 17.04
C LEU A 35 -21.88 16.81 17.56
N ILE A 36 -21.97 15.57 17.07
CA ILE A 36 -22.98 14.60 17.53
C ILE A 36 -22.73 14.24 19.00
N ARG A 37 -21.47 14.01 19.41
CA ARG A 37 -21.12 13.76 20.81
C ARG A 37 -21.50 14.92 21.74
N GLN A 38 -21.22 16.15 21.32
CA GLN A 38 -21.61 17.36 22.05
C GLN A 38 -23.13 17.47 22.21
N PHE A 39 -23.86 17.16 21.13
CA PHE A 39 -25.33 17.13 21.19
C PHE A 39 -25.85 16.10 22.19
N LYS A 40 -25.35 14.85 22.08
CA LYS A 40 -25.75 13.74 22.98
C LYS A 40 -25.40 13.98 24.46
N ALA A 41 -24.38 14.78 24.73
CA ALA A 41 -23.99 15.07 26.10
C ALA A 41 -25.06 15.89 26.90
N VAL A 42 -25.95 16.57 26.20
CA VAL A 42 -26.94 17.49 26.79
C VAL A 42 -28.38 17.27 26.29
N ASN A 43 -28.57 16.37 25.31
CA ASN A 43 -29.87 16.07 24.72
C ASN A 43 -29.99 14.56 24.45
N ASP A 44 -31.24 14.08 24.46
CA ASP A 44 -31.55 12.77 23.87
C ASP A 44 -31.50 12.84 22.35
N LEU A 45 -31.26 11.70 21.71
CA LEU A 45 -31.32 11.62 20.26
C LEU A 45 -32.74 11.92 19.76
N PRO A 46 -32.90 12.70 18.68
CA PRO A 46 -34.20 12.98 18.12
C PRO A 46 -34.83 11.71 17.53
N LYS A 47 -36.16 11.62 17.56
CA LYS A 47 -36.87 10.52 16.91
C LYS A 47 -36.46 10.45 15.40
N GLY A 48 -36.03 9.27 14.96
CA GLY A 48 -35.49 9.06 13.60
C GLY A 48 -33.97 9.26 13.49
N GLY A 49 -33.34 9.70 14.59
CA GLY A 49 -31.86 9.77 14.68
C GLY A 49 -31.24 10.99 14.03
N ILE A 50 -29.94 10.88 13.74
CA ILE A 50 -29.14 11.93 13.12
C ILE A 50 -28.48 11.33 11.86
N THR A 51 -28.54 12.04 10.74
CA THR A 51 -27.81 11.66 9.52
C THR A 51 -26.62 12.60 9.30
N VAL A 52 -25.44 12.01 9.11
CA VAL A 52 -24.26 12.72 8.63
C VAL A 52 -24.24 12.61 7.10
N TRP A 53 -24.42 13.74 6.45
CA TRP A 53 -24.41 13.88 4.99
C TRP A 53 -23.05 14.34 4.50
N ILE A 54 -22.39 13.51 3.69
CA ILE A 54 -21.05 13.78 3.17
C ILE A 54 -21.18 14.26 1.72
N GLY A 55 -20.70 15.46 1.46
CA GLY A 55 -20.67 16.09 0.14
C GLY A 55 -19.61 15.47 -0.78
N SER A 56 -19.72 15.77 -2.09
CA SER A 56 -18.72 15.32 -3.07
C SER A 56 -17.33 15.85 -2.75
N GLY A 57 -16.31 15.02 -2.97
CA GLY A 57 -14.92 15.40 -2.85
C GLY A 57 -14.03 14.32 -2.24
N GLN A 58 -12.75 14.62 -2.13
CA GLN A 58 -11.78 13.80 -1.45
C GLN A 58 -11.56 14.29 -0.03
N TYR A 59 -11.63 13.39 0.93
CA TYR A 59 -11.42 13.62 2.35
C TYR A 59 -10.15 12.88 2.77
N ASP A 60 -9.09 13.63 3.04
CA ASP A 60 -7.80 13.09 3.47
C ASP A 60 -7.85 12.78 4.96
N GLN A 61 -7.95 11.50 5.29
CA GLN A 61 -8.06 10.99 6.66
C GLN A 61 -6.66 10.73 7.22
N LYS A 62 -6.06 11.77 7.82
CA LYS A 62 -4.69 11.69 8.39
C LYS A 62 -4.60 10.80 9.62
N ASN A 63 -5.69 10.69 10.37
CA ASN A 63 -5.77 9.89 11.60
C ASN A 63 -6.93 8.91 11.49
N THR A 64 -6.88 7.85 12.27
CA THR A 64 -8.02 6.91 12.36
C THR A 64 -9.25 7.61 12.94
N LEU A 65 -10.36 7.57 12.19
CA LEU A 65 -11.66 7.98 12.74
C LEU A 65 -12.12 6.94 13.78
N LEU A 66 -11.98 7.27 15.04
CA LEU A 66 -12.38 6.39 16.15
C LEU A 66 -13.85 6.62 16.50
N LEU A 67 -14.65 5.58 16.34
CA LEU A 67 -16.02 5.51 16.81
C LEU A 67 -16.10 4.49 17.96
N ASN A 68 -16.86 4.83 19.01
CA ASN A 68 -17.05 3.97 20.18
C ASN A 68 -18.53 4.01 20.65
N GLU A 69 -18.83 3.55 21.84
CA GLU A 69 -20.18 3.54 22.38
C GLU A 69 -20.87 4.92 22.42
N ASN A 70 -20.09 6.01 22.55
CA ASN A 70 -20.64 7.37 22.52
C ASN A 70 -21.17 7.77 21.14
N ASP A 71 -20.76 7.08 20.09
CA ASP A 71 -21.18 7.30 18.71
C ASP A 71 -22.35 6.41 18.29
N SER A 72 -22.81 5.54 19.19
CA SER A 72 -23.94 4.66 18.91
C SER A 72 -25.25 5.42 18.88
N GLY A 73 -26.12 5.06 17.94
CA GLY A 73 -27.53 5.43 17.95
C GLY A 73 -28.36 4.50 18.85
N GLU A 74 -29.66 4.67 18.77
CA GLU A 74 -30.68 3.82 19.42
C GLU A 74 -31.57 3.15 18.35
N PRO A 75 -32.32 2.10 18.68
CA PRO A 75 -33.16 1.39 17.70
C PRO A 75 -34.10 2.31 16.91
N ASP A 76 -34.71 3.31 17.58
CA ASP A 76 -35.61 4.28 16.96
C ASP A 76 -34.96 5.61 16.61
N ALA A 77 -33.65 5.77 16.90
CA ALA A 77 -32.87 6.98 16.70
C ALA A 77 -31.43 6.65 16.23
N PRO A 78 -31.25 6.06 15.04
CA PRO A 78 -29.93 5.67 14.54
C PRO A 78 -29.06 6.89 14.20
N ILE A 79 -27.73 6.73 14.26
CA ILE A 79 -26.77 7.65 13.67
C ILE A 79 -26.31 7.06 12.34
N ILE A 80 -26.61 7.74 11.25
CA ILE A 80 -26.38 7.25 9.88
C ILE A 80 -25.33 8.12 9.20
N TRP A 81 -24.27 7.51 8.68
CA TRP A 81 -23.26 8.16 7.85
C TRP A 81 -23.49 7.77 6.40
N ARG A 82 -23.69 8.75 5.53
CA ARG A 82 -23.94 8.50 4.12
C ARG A 82 -23.60 9.70 3.24
N THR A 83 -23.39 9.44 1.97
CA THR A 83 -23.16 10.49 0.98
C THR A 83 -24.46 11.24 0.65
N LEU A 84 -24.35 12.50 0.26
CA LEU A 84 -25.46 13.20 -0.41
C LEU A 84 -25.87 12.44 -1.67
N PRO A 85 -27.15 12.54 -2.10
CA PRO A 85 -27.58 11.94 -3.36
C PRO A 85 -26.69 12.39 -4.53
N ASN A 86 -26.21 11.43 -5.31
CA ASN A 86 -25.30 11.62 -6.45
C ASN A 86 -23.90 12.20 -6.10
N ALA A 87 -23.53 12.29 -4.83
CA ALA A 87 -22.21 12.71 -4.43
C ALA A 87 -21.17 11.61 -4.70
N LEU A 88 -20.05 12.00 -5.28
CA LEU A 88 -18.86 11.17 -5.42
C LEU A 88 -17.92 11.49 -4.27
N VAL A 89 -17.82 10.59 -3.31
CA VAL A 89 -17.02 10.76 -2.08
C VAL A 89 -15.89 9.75 -2.09
N ASN A 90 -14.67 10.25 -1.94
CA ASN A 90 -13.46 9.45 -1.73
C ASN A 90 -12.88 9.77 -0.36
N ILE A 91 -12.79 8.78 0.53
CA ILE A 91 -12.11 8.89 1.83
C ILE A 91 -10.80 8.13 1.69
N THR A 92 -9.68 8.83 1.86
CA THR A 92 -8.35 8.25 1.68
C THR A 92 -7.48 8.47 2.91
N GLY A 93 -6.69 7.45 3.28
CA GLY A 93 -5.62 7.58 4.27
C GLY A 93 -4.30 8.03 3.64
N GLY A 94 -4.26 8.19 2.32
CA GLY A 94 -3.08 8.65 1.60
C GLY A 94 -2.93 10.17 1.58
N GLN A 95 -1.77 10.62 1.11
CA GLN A 95 -1.48 12.03 0.87
C GLN A 95 -1.37 12.29 -0.63
N GLY A 96 -2.10 13.29 -1.12
CA GLY A 96 -2.03 13.70 -2.53
C GLY A 96 -0.69 14.37 -2.84
N ILE A 97 -0.11 14.00 -3.99
CA ILE A 97 1.10 14.63 -4.54
C ILE A 97 0.68 15.47 -5.74
N PRO A 98 0.82 16.80 -5.68
CA PRO A 98 0.50 17.67 -6.81
C PRO A 98 1.37 17.33 -8.04
N SER A 99 0.77 17.29 -9.23
CA SER A 99 1.46 16.90 -10.47
C SER A 99 2.64 17.79 -10.83
N GLU A 100 2.59 19.07 -10.46
CA GLU A 100 3.65 20.06 -10.66
C GLU A 100 4.90 19.82 -9.80
N ARG A 101 4.81 18.92 -8.82
CA ARG A 101 5.98 18.53 -7.99
C ARG A 101 6.83 17.45 -8.64
N PHE A 102 6.33 16.85 -9.72
CA PHE A 102 7.10 15.86 -10.47
C PHE A 102 8.03 16.54 -11.48
N GLU A 103 9.29 16.11 -11.48
CA GLU A 103 10.34 16.63 -12.36
C GLU A 103 11.08 15.49 -13.06
N LYS A 104 11.85 15.81 -14.09
CA LYS A 104 12.70 14.82 -14.76
C LYS A 104 13.85 14.41 -13.88
N VAL A 105 14.19 13.13 -13.89
CA VAL A 105 15.41 12.63 -13.25
C VAL A 105 16.63 13.20 -13.96
N THR A 106 17.54 13.80 -13.20
CA THR A 106 18.79 14.39 -13.71
C THR A 106 20.04 13.69 -13.16
N ASP A 107 19.91 12.88 -12.13
CA ASP A 107 21.00 12.11 -11.56
C ASP A 107 21.52 11.06 -12.53
N ILE A 108 22.76 11.19 -12.95
CA ILE A 108 23.41 10.31 -13.93
C ILE A 108 23.53 8.88 -13.39
N SER A 109 23.68 8.70 -12.09
CA SER A 109 23.79 7.37 -11.47
C SER A 109 22.46 6.62 -11.56
N ILE A 110 21.34 7.30 -11.37
CA ILE A 110 19.98 6.76 -11.54
C ILE A 110 19.72 6.49 -13.03
N LEU A 111 19.95 7.49 -13.89
CA LEU A 111 19.74 7.36 -15.33
C LEU A 111 20.54 6.22 -15.94
N GLY A 112 21.78 5.97 -15.45
CA GLY A 112 22.65 4.88 -15.91
C GLY A 112 22.10 3.48 -15.60
N ARG A 113 21.20 3.36 -14.64
CA ARG A 113 20.53 2.09 -14.28
C ARG A 113 19.29 1.82 -15.13
N LEU A 114 18.64 2.86 -15.62
CA LEU A 114 17.41 2.77 -16.38
C LEU A 114 17.64 2.37 -17.84
N SER A 115 16.65 1.75 -18.46
CA SER A 115 16.65 1.58 -19.90
C SER A 115 16.63 2.95 -20.60
N LYS A 116 17.14 3.04 -21.83
CA LYS A 116 17.14 4.31 -22.61
C LYS A 116 15.72 4.91 -22.73
N LYS A 117 14.70 4.06 -22.87
CA LYS A 117 13.29 4.47 -22.96
C LYS A 117 12.79 5.00 -21.61
N ALA A 118 13.09 4.29 -20.54
CA ALA A 118 12.70 4.70 -19.19
C ALA A 118 13.38 6.03 -18.80
N ALA A 119 14.68 6.17 -19.01
CA ALA A 119 15.42 7.38 -18.70
C ALA A 119 14.88 8.67 -19.36
N GLN A 120 14.16 8.54 -20.49
CA GLN A 120 13.54 9.68 -21.18
C GLN A 120 12.18 10.07 -20.59
N ASN A 121 11.50 9.15 -19.89
CA ASN A 121 10.11 9.29 -19.47
C ASN A 121 9.88 9.28 -17.96
N VAL A 122 10.82 8.72 -17.18
CA VAL A 122 10.68 8.65 -15.71
C VAL A 122 10.71 10.04 -15.11
N LEU A 123 9.78 10.28 -14.21
CA LEU A 123 9.70 11.47 -13.37
C LEU A 123 10.04 11.10 -11.93
N GLN A 124 10.51 12.08 -11.17
CA GLN A 124 10.78 11.95 -9.75
C GLN A 124 10.08 13.03 -8.95
N VAL A 125 9.88 12.77 -7.67
CA VAL A 125 9.41 13.75 -6.69
C VAL A 125 10.13 13.51 -5.37
N ASN A 126 10.54 14.59 -4.69
CA ASN A 126 11.12 14.50 -3.36
C ASN A 126 10.00 14.41 -2.31
N LEU A 127 9.77 13.22 -1.78
CA LEU A 127 8.70 12.96 -0.81
C LEU A 127 8.95 13.69 0.52
N ARG A 128 10.21 13.85 0.94
CA ARG A 128 10.54 14.55 2.19
C ARG A 128 10.20 16.03 2.16
N GLU A 129 10.32 16.68 1.00
CA GLU A 129 9.87 18.07 0.82
C GLU A 129 8.34 18.23 0.93
N LEU A 130 7.60 17.13 0.81
CA LEU A 130 6.16 17.05 1.00
C LEU A 130 5.79 16.54 2.40
N GLU A 131 6.76 16.47 3.31
CA GLU A 131 6.60 15.94 4.67
C GLU A 131 6.17 14.46 4.72
N ILE A 132 6.33 13.73 3.61
CA ILE A 132 6.10 12.28 3.53
C ILE A 132 7.41 11.59 3.93
N ASN A 133 7.47 11.10 5.16
CA ASN A 133 8.68 10.49 5.75
C ASN A 133 8.52 9.02 6.10
N ASP A 134 7.29 8.52 6.16
CA ASP A 134 6.99 7.10 6.36
C ASP A 134 6.78 6.42 5.01
N PHE A 135 7.77 5.63 4.60
CA PHE A 135 7.73 4.87 3.34
C PHE A 135 7.30 3.42 3.55
N GLY A 136 6.86 3.08 4.76
CA GLY A 136 6.54 1.73 5.13
C GLY A 136 7.72 0.76 4.98
N GLN A 137 7.46 -0.51 5.18
CA GLN A 137 8.43 -1.59 5.01
C GLN A 137 7.75 -2.77 4.32
N ILE A 138 8.36 -3.24 3.25
CA ILE A 138 7.98 -4.54 2.70
C ILE A 138 8.41 -5.60 3.71
N LYS A 139 7.54 -6.54 4.02
CA LYS A 139 7.80 -7.65 4.95
C LYS A 139 7.42 -8.96 4.30
N GLN A 140 8.00 -10.04 4.79
CA GLN A 140 7.55 -11.37 4.39
C GLN A 140 6.08 -11.57 4.80
N TYR A 141 5.26 -12.02 3.88
CA TYR A 141 3.86 -12.41 4.07
C TYR A 141 3.51 -13.52 3.09
N GLY A 142 2.45 -14.24 3.34
CA GLY A 142 1.98 -15.29 2.45
C GLY A 142 1.08 -16.28 3.16
N HIS A 143 0.93 -17.45 2.57
CA HIS A 143 0.05 -18.49 3.05
C HIS A 143 0.37 -18.90 4.51
N ALA A 144 -0.67 -18.86 5.35
CA ALA A 144 -0.62 -19.23 6.78
C ALA A 144 0.39 -18.40 7.63
N MET A 145 0.74 -17.20 7.17
CA MET A 145 1.55 -16.25 7.95
C MET A 145 0.67 -15.21 8.65
N ALA A 146 1.23 -14.57 9.66
CA ALA A 146 0.57 -13.45 10.32
C ALA A 146 0.41 -12.28 9.35
N VAL A 147 -0.70 -11.54 9.48
CA VAL A 147 -0.93 -10.31 8.73
C VAL A 147 0.14 -9.28 9.09
N VAL A 148 0.70 -8.65 8.08
CA VAL A 148 1.67 -7.55 8.22
C VAL A 148 1.06 -6.26 7.70
N PRO A 149 1.48 -5.08 8.20
CA PRO A 149 1.07 -3.81 7.61
C PRO A 149 1.44 -3.75 6.13
N ALA A 150 0.56 -3.17 5.32
CA ALA A 150 0.85 -2.90 3.92
C ALA A 150 2.08 -1.97 3.80
N PRO A 151 2.94 -2.16 2.79
CA PRO A 151 3.96 -1.18 2.45
C PRO A 151 3.32 0.08 1.86
N LEU A 152 4.17 1.07 1.51
CA LEU A 152 3.71 2.23 0.74
C LEU A 152 3.03 1.77 -0.56
N GLU A 153 1.92 2.41 -0.89
CA GLU A 153 1.18 2.22 -2.14
C GLU A 153 1.07 3.55 -2.88
N VAL A 154 1.10 3.50 -4.20
CA VAL A 154 0.91 4.66 -5.08
C VAL A 154 -0.33 4.46 -5.92
N PHE A 155 -1.16 5.50 -5.99
CA PHE A 155 -2.36 5.54 -6.82
C PHE A 155 -2.28 6.69 -7.80
N VAL A 156 -2.65 6.45 -9.05
CA VAL A 156 -2.83 7.49 -10.07
C VAL A 156 -4.27 7.40 -10.57
N ASN A 157 -5.02 8.49 -10.44
CA ASN A 157 -6.45 8.53 -10.79
C ASN A 157 -7.28 7.41 -10.10
N ASN A 158 -7.00 7.12 -8.84
CA ASN A 158 -7.60 6.05 -8.03
C ASN A 158 -7.26 4.62 -8.49
N GLU A 159 -6.36 4.43 -9.44
CA GLU A 159 -5.87 3.11 -9.84
C GLU A 159 -4.55 2.82 -9.12
N PRO A 160 -4.40 1.61 -8.52
CA PRO A 160 -3.16 1.24 -7.84
C PRO A 160 -2.04 1.03 -8.87
N MET A 161 -0.88 1.56 -8.58
CA MET A 161 0.30 1.45 -9.42
C MET A 161 1.23 0.36 -8.91
N PRO A 162 1.78 -0.49 -9.80
CA PRO A 162 2.70 -1.56 -9.40
C PRO A 162 4.09 -1.00 -9.05
N LEU A 163 4.73 -1.59 -8.04
CA LEU A 163 6.17 -1.43 -7.86
C LEU A 163 6.91 -1.94 -9.09
N ALA A 164 8.02 -1.27 -9.44
CA ALA A 164 8.92 -1.69 -10.52
C ALA A 164 9.27 -3.18 -10.34
N ARG A 165 9.00 -3.99 -11.37
CA ARG A 165 9.00 -5.45 -11.28
C ARG A 165 9.51 -6.13 -12.55
N TYR A 166 9.93 -7.37 -12.40
CA TYR A 166 10.26 -8.24 -13.52
C TYR A 166 9.76 -9.68 -13.28
N PRO A 167 9.12 -10.30 -14.29
CA PRO A 167 8.68 -9.69 -15.56
C PRO A 167 7.45 -8.79 -15.36
N ASN A 168 7.18 -7.88 -16.30
CA ASN A 168 5.98 -7.04 -16.26
C ASN A 168 4.70 -7.87 -16.43
N GLU A 169 4.79 -8.96 -17.18
CA GLU A 169 3.71 -9.93 -17.37
C GLU A 169 4.22 -11.36 -17.14
N GLY A 170 3.37 -12.22 -16.57
CA GLY A 170 3.71 -13.61 -16.27
C GLY A 170 4.69 -13.75 -15.11
N TYR A 171 5.49 -14.81 -15.14
CA TYR A 171 6.35 -15.24 -14.03
C TYR A 171 7.66 -15.83 -14.51
N ILE A 172 8.68 -15.81 -13.64
CA ILE A 172 9.94 -16.51 -13.83
C ILE A 172 9.85 -17.87 -13.14
N LYS A 173 10.20 -18.94 -13.83
CA LYS A 173 10.27 -20.27 -13.21
C LYS A 173 11.50 -20.39 -12.30
N ILE A 174 11.31 -21.06 -11.17
CA ILE A 174 12.42 -21.38 -10.27
C ILE A 174 13.34 -22.36 -11.01
N GLY A 175 14.61 -22.01 -11.08
CA GLY A 175 15.64 -22.88 -11.64
C GLY A 175 16.02 -24.03 -10.73
N LYS A 176 17.14 -24.67 -10.95
CA LYS A 176 17.60 -25.81 -10.14
C LYS A 176 17.77 -25.39 -8.67
N VAL A 177 17.05 -26.05 -7.78
CA VAL A 177 17.18 -25.84 -6.35
C VAL A 177 18.44 -26.56 -5.85
N LEU A 178 19.31 -25.82 -5.18
CA LEU A 178 20.54 -26.30 -4.58
C LEU A 178 20.36 -26.61 -3.09
N ASP A 179 19.54 -25.80 -2.44
CA ASP A 179 19.15 -25.97 -1.04
C ASP A 179 17.67 -25.50 -0.91
N PRO A 180 16.77 -26.37 -0.45
CA PRO A 180 15.37 -26.00 -0.25
C PRO A 180 15.15 -24.98 0.88
N GLY A 181 16.16 -24.68 1.68
CA GLY A 181 16.04 -23.93 2.92
C GLY A 181 15.52 -24.80 4.08
N SER A 182 15.31 -24.18 5.23
CA SER A 182 14.56 -24.83 6.30
C SER A 182 13.08 -24.92 5.92
N VAL A 183 12.38 -25.90 6.50
CA VAL A 183 10.96 -26.16 6.20
C VAL A 183 10.16 -26.06 7.50
N PRO A 184 9.70 -24.85 7.87
CA PRO A 184 8.97 -24.64 9.12
C PRO A 184 7.74 -25.54 9.28
N ARG A 185 7.06 -25.85 8.19
CA ARG A 185 5.91 -26.77 8.20
C ARG A 185 6.25 -28.18 8.69
N ASN A 186 7.51 -28.59 8.53
CA ASN A 186 8.00 -29.90 8.97
C ASN A 186 8.78 -29.83 10.29
N GLY A 187 8.72 -28.66 10.98
CA GLY A 187 9.36 -28.48 12.29
C GLY A 187 10.83 -28.02 12.22
N ASP A 188 11.35 -27.69 11.04
CA ASP A 188 12.69 -27.07 10.90
C ASP A 188 12.57 -25.54 10.95
N TYR A 189 12.85 -24.99 12.13
CA TYR A 189 12.80 -23.54 12.41
C TYR A 189 14.20 -22.90 12.44
N SER A 190 15.18 -23.46 11.70
CA SER A 190 16.55 -22.92 11.66
C SER A 190 16.68 -21.60 10.87
N GLU A 191 15.57 -21.01 10.37
CA GLU A 191 15.50 -19.73 9.70
C GLU A 191 16.38 -19.61 8.43
N ARG A 192 16.74 -20.72 7.82
CA ARG A 192 17.63 -20.78 6.67
C ARG A 192 16.85 -20.62 5.36
N GLY A 193 17.16 -19.57 4.60
CA GLY A 193 16.58 -19.33 3.28
C GLY A 193 17.03 -20.35 2.23
N GLY A 194 16.20 -20.58 1.23
CA GLY A 194 16.50 -21.45 0.11
C GLY A 194 17.53 -20.86 -0.86
N ILE A 195 18.23 -21.74 -1.60
CA ILE A 195 19.18 -21.35 -2.65
C ILE A 195 18.80 -22.06 -3.94
N PHE A 196 18.67 -21.32 -5.02
CA PHE A 196 18.38 -21.88 -6.34
C PHE A 196 19.09 -21.11 -7.46
N GLU A 197 19.29 -21.78 -8.59
CA GLU A 197 19.86 -21.16 -9.78
C GLU A 197 18.81 -20.36 -10.52
N TYR A 198 19.18 -19.21 -11.05
CA TYR A 198 18.37 -18.47 -12.00
C TYR A 198 18.84 -18.72 -13.46
N THR A 199 17.90 -18.72 -14.39
CA THR A 199 18.17 -18.96 -15.80
C THR A 199 18.17 -17.69 -16.65
N ASP A 200 17.41 -16.69 -16.21
CA ASP A 200 17.31 -15.42 -16.93
C ASP A 200 18.50 -14.51 -16.57
N PRO A 201 19.30 -14.06 -17.58
CA PRO A 201 20.45 -13.20 -17.33
C PRO A 201 20.10 -11.84 -16.74
N ARG A 202 18.82 -11.44 -16.73
CA ARG A 202 18.35 -10.17 -16.16
C ARG A 202 18.69 -10.05 -14.67
N HIS A 203 18.66 -11.17 -13.96
CA HIS A 203 19.01 -11.21 -12.52
C HIS A 203 20.41 -10.67 -12.20
N ALA A 204 21.36 -10.77 -13.14
CA ALA A 204 22.71 -10.25 -12.96
C ALA A 204 22.75 -8.72 -12.76
N LYS A 205 21.72 -7.98 -13.24
CA LYS A 205 21.62 -6.53 -13.07
C LYS A 205 21.22 -6.14 -11.66
N TRP A 206 20.66 -7.06 -10.88
CA TRP A 206 20.19 -6.81 -9.54
C TRP A 206 21.27 -7.06 -8.48
N GLU A 207 22.47 -7.48 -8.88
CA GLU A 207 23.60 -7.70 -7.95
C GLU A 207 23.90 -6.43 -7.16
N GLY A 208 23.98 -6.53 -5.85
CA GLY A 208 24.24 -5.42 -4.95
C GLY A 208 23.05 -4.48 -4.71
N GLN A 209 21.88 -4.78 -5.28
CA GLN A 209 20.67 -4.05 -4.91
C GLN A 209 20.12 -4.58 -3.59
N GLU A 210 19.73 -3.65 -2.74
CA GLU A 210 19.01 -3.94 -1.50
C GLU A 210 17.50 -4.00 -1.76
N ASP A 211 16.78 -4.65 -0.86
CA ASP A 211 15.31 -4.69 -0.88
C ASP A 211 14.70 -5.33 -2.17
N VAL A 212 15.40 -6.28 -2.81
CA VAL A 212 14.83 -7.09 -3.89
C VAL A 212 13.94 -8.16 -3.28
N TRP A 213 12.68 -8.21 -3.67
CA TRP A 213 11.69 -9.15 -3.15
C TRP A 213 11.21 -10.11 -4.24
N LEU A 214 10.95 -11.35 -3.86
CA LEU A 214 10.35 -12.34 -4.74
C LEU A 214 8.97 -12.71 -4.19
N GLN A 215 7.94 -12.51 -5.02
CA GLN A 215 6.58 -12.94 -4.73
C GLN A 215 6.21 -14.10 -5.64
N GLY A 216 5.79 -15.22 -5.07
CA GLY A 216 5.43 -16.38 -5.87
C GLY A 216 5.05 -17.60 -5.08
N THR A 217 5.04 -18.73 -5.74
CA THR A 217 4.75 -20.05 -5.15
C THR A 217 6.01 -20.91 -5.26
N PHE A 218 6.66 -21.15 -4.11
CA PHE A 218 7.99 -21.77 -4.06
C PHE A 218 7.97 -23.29 -3.96
N MET A 219 6.89 -23.88 -3.48
CA MET A 219 6.72 -25.32 -3.36
C MET A 219 5.39 -25.80 -3.92
N TYR A 220 4.29 -25.26 -3.43
CA TYR A 220 2.92 -25.63 -3.81
C TYR A 220 2.15 -24.45 -4.37
N GLY A 221 1.36 -24.66 -5.43
CA GLY A 221 0.66 -23.60 -6.14
C GLY A 221 -0.44 -22.85 -5.32
N PHE A 222 -0.81 -23.39 -4.16
CA PHE A 222 -1.75 -22.73 -3.24
C PHE A 222 -1.03 -21.90 -2.15
N ALA A 223 0.28 -22.08 -2.00
CA ALA A 223 1.06 -21.46 -0.93
C ALA A 223 1.97 -20.38 -1.54
N ASP A 224 1.43 -19.21 -1.67
CA ASP A 224 2.18 -18.01 -2.03
C ASP A 224 3.06 -17.54 -0.87
N ASP A 225 4.14 -16.87 -1.20
CA ASP A 225 5.05 -16.27 -0.25
C ASP A 225 5.70 -15.03 -0.87
N ASN A 226 6.11 -14.10 -0.03
CA ASN A 226 6.83 -12.88 -0.39
C ASN A 226 8.13 -12.81 0.39
N ILE A 227 9.26 -13.10 -0.24
CA ILE A 227 10.54 -13.32 0.45
C ILE A 227 11.60 -12.37 -0.09
N LEU A 228 12.33 -11.72 0.83
CA LEU A 228 13.51 -10.90 0.53
C LEU A 228 14.64 -11.76 -0.05
N VAL A 229 15.31 -11.26 -1.06
CA VAL A 229 16.57 -11.82 -1.57
C VAL A 229 17.72 -11.38 -0.66
N GLU A 230 18.42 -12.32 -0.06
CA GLU A 230 19.62 -12.04 0.75
C GLU A 230 20.82 -11.69 -0.13
N SER A 231 21.01 -12.47 -1.21
CA SER A 231 22.14 -12.25 -2.13
C SER A 231 21.90 -12.84 -3.51
N ILE A 232 22.60 -12.26 -4.49
CA ILE A 232 22.66 -12.73 -5.88
C ILE A 232 24.11 -12.98 -6.22
N ASP A 233 24.46 -14.23 -6.52
CA ASP A 233 25.79 -14.62 -6.99
C ASP A 233 25.79 -14.71 -8.52
N VAL A 234 26.28 -13.66 -9.19
CA VAL A 234 26.29 -13.59 -10.66
C VAL A 234 27.21 -14.63 -11.28
N LYS A 235 28.32 -14.98 -10.62
CA LYS A 235 29.27 -15.97 -11.15
C LYS A 235 28.69 -17.37 -11.17
N ARG A 236 27.96 -17.72 -10.10
CA ARG A 236 27.30 -19.03 -9.96
C ARG A 236 25.86 -19.03 -10.48
N LYS A 237 25.31 -17.85 -10.83
CA LYS A 237 23.91 -17.66 -11.21
C LYS A 237 22.96 -18.17 -10.13
N GLN A 238 23.17 -17.77 -8.89
CA GLN A 238 22.40 -18.25 -7.74
C GLN A 238 21.70 -17.09 -7.04
N LEU A 239 20.48 -17.36 -6.57
CA LEU A 239 19.73 -16.53 -5.66
C LEU A 239 19.67 -17.23 -4.30
N LYS A 240 19.93 -16.47 -3.23
CA LYS A 240 19.72 -16.90 -1.85
C LYS A 240 18.61 -16.06 -1.23
N LEU A 241 17.62 -16.73 -0.65
CA LEU A 241 16.54 -16.09 0.08
C LEU A 241 16.98 -15.75 1.51
N ALA A 242 16.50 -14.63 2.04
CA ALA A 242 16.84 -14.17 3.38
C ALA A 242 16.14 -15.00 4.48
N LYS A 243 15.00 -15.59 4.15
CA LYS A 243 14.15 -16.35 5.06
C LYS A 243 13.65 -17.63 4.39
N PRO A 244 13.24 -18.65 5.13
CA PRO A 244 12.63 -19.82 4.55
C PRO A 244 11.22 -19.52 4.03
N SER A 245 10.79 -20.21 2.97
CA SER A 245 9.37 -20.38 2.68
C SER A 245 8.79 -21.45 3.61
N LEU A 246 7.52 -21.32 3.95
CA LEU A 246 6.83 -22.23 4.89
C LEU A 246 7.02 -23.72 4.53
N TYR A 247 7.05 -24.04 3.24
CA TYR A 247 7.19 -25.40 2.72
C TYR A 247 8.55 -25.67 2.07
N GLY A 248 9.51 -24.74 2.18
CA GLY A 248 10.77 -24.79 1.45
C GLY A 248 10.63 -24.40 -0.03
N VAL A 249 11.70 -24.58 -0.79
CA VAL A 249 11.78 -24.23 -2.22
C VAL A 249 11.94 -25.48 -3.07
N ALA A 250 11.18 -25.58 -4.16
CA ALA A 250 11.29 -26.64 -5.16
C ALA A 250 11.19 -26.07 -6.59
N SER A 251 11.51 -26.88 -7.57
CA SER A 251 11.43 -26.53 -8.99
C SER A 251 10.95 -27.69 -9.85
N GLY A 252 10.53 -27.42 -11.08
CA GLY A 252 10.12 -28.42 -12.06
C GLY A 252 8.62 -28.50 -12.33
N ARG A 253 7.80 -27.78 -11.56
CA ARG A 253 6.35 -27.64 -11.81
C ARG A 253 6.02 -26.25 -12.34
N ASP A 254 4.95 -26.13 -13.11
CA ASP A 254 4.55 -24.86 -13.71
C ASP A 254 4.17 -23.78 -12.69
N PHE A 255 3.63 -24.21 -11.56
CA PHE A 255 3.27 -23.32 -10.46
C PHE A 255 4.46 -22.94 -9.55
N GLN A 256 5.68 -23.46 -9.79
CA GLN A 256 6.90 -23.08 -9.05
C GLN A 256 7.57 -21.91 -9.76
N HIS A 257 7.15 -20.70 -9.42
CA HIS A 257 7.54 -19.48 -10.09
C HIS A 257 7.47 -18.27 -9.16
N TYR A 258 8.03 -17.16 -9.61
CA TYR A 258 8.01 -15.89 -8.90
C TYR A 258 8.03 -14.69 -9.84
N VAL A 259 7.73 -13.54 -9.28
CA VAL A 259 8.02 -12.21 -9.81
C VAL A 259 9.00 -11.55 -8.87
N ALA A 260 10.02 -10.89 -9.41
CA ALA A 260 10.92 -10.03 -8.64
C ALA A 260 10.42 -8.59 -8.70
N TYR A 261 10.45 -7.86 -7.60
CA TYR A 261 9.94 -6.50 -7.56
C TYR A 261 10.69 -5.61 -6.56
N ASN A 262 10.36 -4.31 -6.57
CA ASN A 262 11.06 -3.24 -5.85
C ASN A 262 12.49 -3.06 -6.37
N ILE A 263 12.64 -3.00 -7.70
CA ILE A 263 13.91 -2.97 -8.40
C ILE A 263 13.95 -1.76 -9.31
N LEU A 264 14.83 -0.77 -9.02
CA LEU A 264 14.94 0.45 -9.83
C LEU A 264 15.26 0.15 -11.31
N ASP A 265 16.13 -0.83 -11.58
CA ASP A 265 16.54 -1.20 -12.94
C ASP A 265 15.41 -1.80 -13.78
N GLU A 266 14.33 -2.19 -13.13
CA GLU A 266 13.11 -2.74 -13.75
C GLU A 266 11.98 -1.70 -13.87
N LEU A 267 12.25 -0.42 -13.59
CA LEU A 267 11.32 0.68 -13.82
C LEU A 267 11.25 0.95 -15.34
N ASP A 268 10.52 0.14 -16.09
CA ASP A 268 10.53 0.16 -17.55
C ASP A 268 9.14 0.09 -18.22
N SER A 269 8.07 0.02 -17.43
CA SER A 269 6.68 0.00 -17.90
C SER A 269 5.88 1.21 -17.36
N PRO A 270 4.93 1.76 -18.13
CA PRO A 270 4.08 2.85 -17.65
C PRO A 270 3.30 2.46 -16.38
N GLY A 271 3.28 3.36 -15.41
CA GLY A 271 2.61 3.16 -14.12
C GLY A 271 3.49 2.53 -13.04
N GLU A 272 4.63 1.97 -13.38
CA GLU A 272 5.57 1.47 -12.38
C GLU A 272 6.20 2.59 -11.57
N TRP A 273 6.49 2.30 -10.31
CA TRP A 273 7.14 3.22 -9.39
C TRP A 273 8.19 2.52 -8.52
N TYR A 274 9.09 3.31 -7.99
CA TYR A 274 10.14 2.91 -7.06
C TYR A 274 10.40 4.03 -6.05
N VAL A 275 10.72 3.69 -4.80
CA VAL A 275 11.14 4.67 -3.79
C VAL A 275 12.60 4.45 -3.45
N ASP A 276 13.43 5.46 -3.72
CA ASP A 276 14.79 5.52 -3.20
C ASP A 276 14.75 6.04 -1.75
N LYS A 277 14.93 5.14 -0.80
CA LYS A 277 14.90 5.47 0.63
C LYS A 277 16.19 6.14 1.11
N LYS A 278 17.23 6.15 0.27
CA LYS A 278 18.56 6.70 0.58
C LYS A 278 18.78 8.11 0.04
N ALA A 279 17.99 8.52 -0.94
CA ALA A 279 18.04 9.85 -1.53
C ALA A 279 17.54 10.96 -0.59
#